data_acd2106f69b2f0bcaef8c6c39cfe9c3a
#
_entry.id   acd2106f69b2f0bcaef8c6c39cfe9c3a
#
_cell.length_a   1.000
_cell.length_b   1.000
_cell.length_c   1.000
_cell.angle_alpha   90.00
_cell.angle_beta   90.00
_cell.angle_gamma   90.00
#
_symmetry.space_group_name_H-M   'P 1'
#
loop_
_entity.id
_entity.type
_entity.pdbx_description
1 polymer ?
#
loop_
_entity_poly.entity_id
_entity_poly.type
_entity_poly.pdbx_seq_one_letter_code
_entity_poly.pdbx_strand_id
1 'polypeptide(L)'
;MAYHRYIFTAPEKEALSSERLDIRLLYISKSRYDRNWQSILHSHAFAELFYVIHGTGVFQTENDSFPVVEDDLVLINPNVTHTEFSHGENALEYIVLGLGGISFRSANNTFLPYTICNLRSNRKEMLFYTQTLTQELREKKENYINICQNLLEILIQLVDRNTIATPDFSTTDKLSRECHFIEQYLDEHFAEEINLDTLSEDRKSVV
;
A
#
# COMPACT_ATOMS: atom_id res chain seq x y z
N MET A 1 -43.12 6.55 -5.27
CA MET A 1 -41.69 6.50 -4.82
C MET A 1 -41.53 5.27 -3.94
N ALA A 2 -40.63 4.36 -4.28
CA ALA A 2 -40.31 3.24 -3.42
C ALA A 2 -39.28 3.74 -2.39
N TYR A 3 -39.60 3.61 -1.11
CA TYR A 3 -38.69 3.93 -0.02
C TYR A 3 -38.00 2.64 0.43
N HIS A 4 -36.66 2.58 0.35
CA HIS A 4 -35.87 1.47 0.83
C HIS A 4 -35.09 1.91 2.08
N ARG A 5 -35.33 1.25 3.21
CA ARG A 5 -34.61 1.46 4.46
C ARG A 5 -33.78 0.22 4.75
N TYR A 6 -32.45 0.40 4.81
CA TYR A 6 -31.52 -0.65 5.24
C TYR A 6 -31.23 -0.45 6.72
N ILE A 7 -31.42 -1.49 7.52
CA ILE A 7 -31.15 -1.45 8.96
C ILE A 7 -29.84 -2.18 9.18
N PHE A 8 -28.88 -1.50 9.81
CA PHE A 8 -27.66 -2.13 10.26
C PHE A 8 -27.98 -2.95 11.53
N THR A 9 -27.88 -4.26 11.42
CA THR A 9 -27.92 -5.19 12.53
C THR A 9 -26.53 -5.76 12.69
N ALA A 10 -25.79 -5.31 13.73
CA ALA A 10 -24.52 -5.95 14.05
C ALA A 10 -24.81 -7.40 14.47
N PRO A 11 -24.14 -8.40 13.89
CA PRO A 11 -24.18 -9.76 14.43
C PRO A 11 -23.63 -9.73 15.86
N GLU A 12 -24.19 -10.59 16.73
CA GLU A 12 -23.89 -10.62 18.15
C GLU A 12 -22.37 -10.65 18.41
N LYS A 13 -21.91 -9.74 19.23
CA LYS A 13 -20.63 -9.58 19.98
C LYS A 13 -19.28 -9.96 19.36
N GLU A 14 -19.19 -10.81 18.34
CA GLU A 14 -17.90 -11.27 17.78
C GLU A 14 -17.36 -10.44 16.59
N ALA A 15 -18.17 -9.60 15.98
CA ALA A 15 -17.83 -8.95 14.71
C ALA A 15 -17.35 -7.50 14.80
N LEU A 16 -17.43 -6.89 15.95
CA LEU A 16 -16.83 -5.59 16.21
C LEU A 16 -15.62 -5.79 17.12
N SER A 17 -14.51 -6.27 16.56
CA SER A 17 -13.23 -6.03 17.23
C SER A 17 -13.06 -4.53 17.31
N SER A 18 -13.15 -3.99 18.52
CA SER A 18 -12.91 -2.57 18.79
C SER A 18 -11.43 -2.19 18.65
N GLU A 19 -10.60 -3.14 18.27
CA GLU A 19 -9.16 -2.95 18.04
C GLU A 19 -8.96 -2.51 16.60
N ARG A 20 -8.36 -1.36 16.43
CA ARG A 20 -7.86 -0.88 15.14
C ARG A 20 -6.85 -1.89 14.59
N LEU A 21 -6.86 -2.07 13.27
CA LEU A 21 -5.84 -2.87 12.61
C LEU A 21 -4.47 -2.23 12.88
N ASP A 22 -3.48 -3.03 13.29
CA ASP A 22 -2.10 -2.56 13.50
C ASP A 22 -1.37 -2.45 12.14
N ILE A 23 -1.99 -1.70 11.23
CA ILE A 23 -1.42 -1.36 9.92
C ILE A 23 -1.09 0.13 9.89
N ARG A 24 -0.07 0.48 9.12
CA ARG A 24 0.36 1.86 8.95
C ARG A 24 0.58 2.16 7.49
N LEU A 25 0.07 3.31 7.07
CA LEU A 25 0.47 3.88 5.79
C LEU A 25 1.86 4.48 5.97
N LEU A 26 2.82 4.03 5.19
CA LEU A 26 4.16 4.57 5.17
C LEU A 26 4.25 5.70 4.15
N TYR A 27 3.74 5.48 2.96
CA TYR A 27 3.63 6.48 1.91
C TYR A 27 2.51 6.14 0.93
N ILE A 28 2.13 7.10 0.14
CA ILE A 28 1.34 6.95 -1.07
C ILE A 28 1.97 7.80 -2.17
N SER A 29 2.15 7.24 -3.34
CA SER A 29 2.59 7.98 -4.51
C SER A 29 1.78 7.62 -5.74
N LYS A 30 1.71 8.58 -6.68
CA LYS A 30 1.16 8.39 -8.00
C LYS A 30 2.30 8.53 -9.00
N SER A 31 2.57 7.46 -9.74
CA SER A 31 3.65 7.39 -10.70
C SER A 31 3.12 7.17 -12.11
N ARG A 32 3.77 7.80 -13.07
CA ARG A 32 3.56 7.55 -14.50
C ARG A 32 4.89 7.22 -15.13
N TYR A 33 4.93 6.10 -15.79
CA TYR A 33 6.12 5.65 -16.48
C TYR A 33 6.50 6.61 -17.61
N ASP A 34 7.76 7.03 -17.67
CA ASP A 34 8.30 7.80 -18.77
C ASP A 34 9.53 7.10 -19.37
N ARG A 35 10.08 7.66 -20.47
CA ARG A 35 11.20 7.06 -21.19
C ARG A 35 12.51 7.02 -20.37
N ASN A 36 12.58 7.78 -19.29
CA ASN A 36 13.76 7.91 -18.43
C ASN A 36 13.64 7.11 -17.14
N TRP A 37 12.52 6.41 -16.94
CA TRP A 37 12.30 5.61 -15.75
C TRP A 37 13.30 4.45 -15.69
N GLN A 38 14.02 4.36 -14.59
CA GLN A 38 14.98 3.28 -14.35
C GLN A 38 14.30 2.17 -13.55
N SER A 39 14.07 1.04 -14.22
CA SER A 39 13.56 -0.16 -13.57
C SER A 39 14.70 -0.89 -12.88
N ILE A 40 14.84 -0.69 -11.58
CA ILE A 40 15.89 -1.31 -10.77
C ILE A 40 15.21 -2.30 -9.81
N LEU A 41 15.67 -3.55 -9.84
CA LEU A 41 15.24 -4.55 -8.87
C LEU A 41 15.61 -4.09 -7.47
N HIS A 42 14.62 -4.01 -6.59
CA HIS A 42 14.77 -3.59 -5.20
C HIS A 42 13.85 -4.40 -4.30
N SER A 43 14.09 -4.35 -3.00
CA SER A 43 13.22 -4.94 -1.98
C SER A 43 13.20 -4.06 -0.74
N HIS A 44 12.14 -4.14 0.03
CA HIS A 44 11.99 -3.43 1.29
C HIS A 44 11.24 -4.28 2.32
N ALA A 45 11.33 -3.90 3.61
CA ALA A 45 10.80 -4.68 4.73
C ALA A 45 9.29 -4.46 5.00
N PHE A 46 8.57 -3.86 4.08
CA PHE A 46 7.13 -3.59 4.17
C PHE A 46 6.41 -4.10 2.93
N ALA A 47 5.08 -4.20 3.00
CA ALA A 47 4.27 -4.58 1.86
C ALA A 47 3.95 -3.38 0.97
N GLU A 48 3.72 -3.62 -0.31
CA GLU A 48 3.21 -2.60 -1.23
C GLU A 48 1.92 -3.05 -1.91
N LEU A 49 1.05 -2.07 -2.09
CA LEU A 49 -0.17 -2.19 -2.86
C LEU A 49 -0.09 -1.26 -4.06
N PHE A 50 0.01 -1.81 -5.25
CA PHE A 50 -0.03 -1.08 -6.52
C PHE A 50 -1.42 -1.20 -7.14
N TYR A 51 -2.00 -0.07 -7.55
CA TYR A 51 -3.23 -0.04 -8.32
C TYR A 51 -2.99 0.66 -9.65
N VAL A 52 -3.13 -0.08 -10.75
CA VAL A 52 -2.93 0.45 -12.11
C VAL A 52 -4.15 1.28 -12.52
N ILE A 53 -3.95 2.58 -12.70
CA ILE A 53 -5.02 3.51 -13.06
C ILE A 53 -5.13 3.74 -14.57
N HIS A 54 -4.05 3.50 -15.31
CA HIS A 54 -4.03 3.61 -16.76
C HIS A 54 -2.82 2.88 -17.35
N GLY A 55 -2.92 2.49 -18.63
CA GLY A 55 -1.82 1.94 -19.38
C GLY A 55 -1.55 0.46 -19.15
N THR A 56 -0.39 0.04 -19.62
CA THR A 56 0.06 -1.35 -19.54
C THR A 56 1.54 -1.41 -19.18
N GLY A 57 1.92 -2.46 -18.47
CA GLY A 57 3.30 -2.69 -18.07
C GLY A 57 3.57 -4.13 -17.72
N VAL A 58 4.73 -4.37 -17.16
CA VAL A 58 5.15 -5.67 -16.65
C VAL A 58 5.72 -5.46 -15.26
N PHE A 59 5.29 -6.26 -14.31
CA PHE A 59 5.97 -6.44 -13.02
C PHE A 59 6.92 -7.60 -13.12
N GLN A 60 8.09 -7.45 -12.55
CA GLN A 60 9.10 -8.48 -12.47
C GLN A 60 9.50 -8.67 -11.00
N THR A 61 9.54 -9.93 -10.58
CA THR A 61 10.16 -10.36 -9.33
C THR A 61 11.46 -11.10 -9.64
N GLU A 62 12.18 -11.55 -8.63
CA GLU A 62 13.40 -12.33 -8.83
C GLU A 62 13.16 -13.60 -9.67
N ASN A 63 11.99 -14.23 -9.51
CA ASN A 63 11.70 -15.55 -10.10
C ASN A 63 10.56 -15.54 -11.12
N ASP A 64 9.88 -14.41 -11.32
CA ASP A 64 8.68 -14.35 -12.16
C ASP A 64 8.54 -12.98 -12.84
N SER A 65 7.73 -12.95 -13.91
CA SER A 65 7.41 -11.73 -14.65
C SER A 65 5.99 -11.86 -15.20
N PHE A 66 5.15 -10.85 -14.96
CA PHE A 66 3.75 -10.87 -15.37
C PHE A 66 3.28 -9.52 -15.90
N PRO A 67 2.41 -9.52 -16.92
CA PRO A 67 1.84 -8.30 -17.46
C PRO A 67 0.81 -7.72 -16.49
N VAL A 68 0.67 -6.39 -16.52
CA VAL A 68 -0.38 -5.65 -15.83
C VAL A 68 -1.08 -4.69 -16.76
N VAL A 69 -2.36 -4.50 -16.52
CA VAL A 69 -3.24 -3.62 -17.31
C VAL A 69 -4.06 -2.74 -16.36
N GLU A 70 -4.78 -1.79 -16.94
CA GLU A 70 -5.70 -0.92 -16.20
C GLU A 70 -6.64 -1.71 -15.29
N ASP A 71 -6.84 -1.22 -14.07
CA ASP A 71 -7.59 -1.80 -12.96
C ASP A 71 -6.96 -3.03 -12.29
N ASP A 72 -5.74 -3.42 -12.67
CA ASP A 72 -5.02 -4.43 -11.91
C ASP A 72 -4.54 -3.88 -10.57
N LEU A 73 -4.72 -4.70 -9.55
CA LEU A 73 -4.12 -4.57 -8.24
C LEU A 73 -2.98 -5.57 -8.12
N VAL A 74 -1.80 -5.10 -7.74
CA VAL A 74 -0.65 -5.93 -7.40
C VAL A 74 -0.31 -5.71 -5.94
N LEU A 75 -0.26 -6.79 -5.17
CA LEU A 75 0.20 -6.81 -3.78
C LEU A 75 1.57 -7.45 -3.76
N ILE A 76 2.56 -6.75 -3.25
CA ILE A 76 3.92 -7.26 -3.05
C ILE A 76 4.15 -7.41 -1.55
N ASN A 77 4.58 -8.58 -1.13
CA ASN A 77 4.87 -8.86 0.28
C ASN A 77 6.25 -8.32 0.71
N PRO A 78 6.45 -8.10 2.03
CA PRO A 78 7.75 -7.67 2.56
C PRO A 78 8.90 -8.57 2.09
N ASN A 79 10.05 -7.95 1.81
CA ASN A 79 11.30 -8.60 1.38
C ASN A 79 11.23 -9.33 0.03
N VAL A 80 10.23 -9.09 -0.78
CA VAL A 80 10.14 -9.60 -2.14
C VAL A 80 10.86 -8.63 -3.08
N THR A 81 11.88 -9.13 -3.78
CA THR A 81 12.61 -8.36 -4.79
C THR A 81 11.72 -8.17 -6.00
N HIS A 82 11.52 -6.93 -6.41
CA HIS A 82 10.63 -6.59 -7.52
C HIS A 82 11.04 -5.30 -8.24
N THR A 83 10.45 -5.10 -9.40
CA THR A 83 10.47 -3.85 -10.17
C THR A 83 9.31 -3.85 -11.16
N GLU A 84 9.02 -2.70 -11.73
CA GLU A 84 8.05 -2.58 -12.81
C GLU A 84 8.66 -1.84 -14.00
N PHE A 85 8.13 -2.10 -15.19
CA PHE A 85 8.50 -1.39 -16.40
C PHE A 85 7.34 -1.32 -17.40
N SER A 86 7.39 -0.35 -18.27
CA SER A 86 6.41 -0.14 -19.30
C SER A 86 7.10 0.20 -20.61
N HIS A 87 6.57 -0.30 -21.72
CA HIS A 87 7.06 -0.03 -23.05
C HIS A 87 5.94 0.47 -23.95
N GLY A 88 6.25 1.44 -24.79
CA GLY A 88 5.35 1.93 -25.82
C GLY A 88 4.59 3.21 -25.45
N GLU A 89 3.54 3.48 -26.24
CA GLU A 89 2.78 4.73 -26.14
C GLU A 89 1.75 4.72 -25.01
N ASN A 90 1.33 3.52 -24.55
CA ASN A 90 0.36 3.35 -23.48
C ASN A 90 1.08 3.17 -22.13
N ALA A 91 1.75 4.22 -21.69
CA ALA A 91 2.58 4.21 -20.51
C ALA A 91 1.80 3.82 -19.23
N LEU A 92 2.40 2.94 -18.43
CA LEU A 92 1.88 2.50 -17.13
C LEU A 92 1.77 3.70 -16.19
N GLU A 93 0.59 3.88 -15.62
CA GLU A 93 0.30 4.85 -14.57
C GLU A 93 -0.37 4.13 -13.40
N TYR A 94 0.18 4.26 -12.20
CA TYR A 94 -0.30 3.57 -11.02
C TYR A 94 -0.24 4.45 -9.77
N ILE A 95 -1.01 4.04 -8.77
CA ILE A 95 -0.87 4.51 -7.39
C ILE A 95 -0.23 3.39 -6.59
N VAL A 96 0.76 3.69 -5.77
CA VAL A 96 1.37 2.74 -4.85
C VAL A 96 1.24 3.23 -3.41
N LEU A 97 0.92 2.30 -2.51
CA LEU A 97 0.90 2.49 -1.05
C LEU A 97 1.93 1.57 -0.42
N GLY A 98 2.84 2.15 0.36
CA GLY A 98 3.70 1.40 1.27
C GLY A 98 2.97 1.13 2.58
N LEU A 99 2.96 -0.14 3.04
CA LEU A 99 2.13 -0.64 4.13
C LEU A 99 2.98 -1.34 5.18
N GLY A 100 3.09 -0.74 6.36
CA GLY A 100 3.74 -1.35 7.52
C GLY A 100 2.77 -2.18 8.36
N GLY A 101 3.28 -3.25 8.96
CA GLY A 101 2.50 -4.08 9.89
C GLY A 101 1.57 -5.11 9.24
N ILE A 102 1.72 -5.35 7.95
CA ILE A 102 0.87 -6.27 7.19
C ILE A 102 1.68 -7.11 6.22
N SER A 103 1.23 -8.34 6.00
CA SER A 103 1.58 -9.17 4.85
C SER A 103 0.31 -9.82 4.30
N PHE A 104 0.42 -10.48 3.16
CA PHE A 104 -0.72 -11.14 2.50
C PHE A 104 -0.43 -12.62 2.32
N ARG A 105 -1.43 -13.46 2.63
CA ARG A 105 -1.37 -14.91 2.50
C ARG A 105 -2.53 -15.41 1.64
N SER A 106 -2.40 -16.61 1.08
CA SER A 106 -3.54 -17.28 0.46
C SER A 106 -4.57 -17.70 1.51
N ALA A 107 -5.79 -18.01 1.06
CA ALA A 107 -6.84 -18.57 1.92
C ALA A 107 -6.40 -19.83 2.71
N ASN A 108 -5.40 -20.57 2.22
CA ASN A 108 -4.82 -21.72 2.89
C ASN A 108 -3.63 -21.35 3.81
N ASN A 109 -3.48 -20.09 4.14
CA ASN A 109 -2.38 -19.56 4.96
C ASN A 109 -0.97 -19.78 4.36
N THR A 110 -0.85 -19.95 3.04
CA THR A 110 0.42 -20.07 2.35
C THR A 110 0.98 -18.68 2.03
N PHE A 111 2.27 -18.48 2.25
CA PHE A 111 2.94 -17.27 1.84
C PHE A 111 2.89 -17.10 0.32
N LEU A 112 2.50 -15.92 -0.13
CA LEU A 112 2.51 -15.52 -1.53
C LEU A 112 3.54 -14.41 -1.68
N PRO A 113 4.56 -14.52 -2.56
CA PRO A 113 5.49 -13.40 -2.78
C PRO A 113 4.74 -12.18 -3.30
N TYR A 114 3.79 -12.40 -4.17
CA TYR A 114 2.89 -11.37 -4.70
C TYR A 114 1.50 -11.95 -4.98
N THR A 115 0.53 -11.06 -5.16
CA THR A 115 -0.83 -11.40 -5.64
C THR A 115 -1.23 -10.36 -6.68
N ILE A 116 -1.84 -10.83 -7.77
CA ILE A 116 -2.43 -9.97 -8.80
C ILE A 116 -3.91 -10.30 -8.97
N CYS A 117 -4.73 -9.28 -9.10
CA CYS A 117 -6.15 -9.42 -9.45
C CYS A 117 -6.64 -8.17 -10.16
N ASN A 118 -7.70 -8.27 -10.96
CA ASN A 118 -8.30 -7.12 -11.62
C ASN A 118 -9.53 -6.63 -10.84
N LEU A 119 -9.50 -5.35 -10.44
CA LEU A 119 -10.55 -4.71 -9.64
C LEU A 119 -11.42 -3.74 -10.45
N ARG A 120 -11.66 -4.01 -11.72
CA ARG A 120 -12.46 -3.17 -12.60
C ARG A 120 -13.87 -2.89 -12.04
N SER A 121 -14.48 -3.87 -11.40
CA SER A 121 -15.78 -3.70 -10.72
C SER A 121 -15.75 -2.71 -9.56
N ASN A 122 -14.58 -2.54 -8.93
CA ASN A 122 -14.35 -1.68 -7.77
C ASN A 122 -13.53 -0.42 -8.10
N ARG A 123 -13.37 -0.10 -9.40
CA ARG A 123 -12.57 1.05 -9.85
C ARG A 123 -12.95 2.36 -9.16
N LYS A 124 -14.25 2.63 -9.01
CA LYS A 124 -14.72 3.88 -8.39
C LYS A 124 -14.30 3.98 -6.94
N GLU A 125 -14.46 2.90 -6.20
CA GLU A 125 -14.08 2.82 -4.79
C GLU A 125 -12.56 2.96 -4.63
N MET A 126 -11.78 2.21 -5.40
CA MET A 126 -10.31 2.27 -5.35
C MET A 126 -9.79 3.68 -5.63
N LEU A 127 -10.27 4.32 -6.69
CA LEU A 127 -9.87 5.69 -7.03
C LEU A 127 -10.34 6.70 -5.97
N PHE A 128 -11.57 6.58 -5.46
CA PHE A 128 -12.11 7.49 -4.46
C PHE A 128 -11.26 7.46 -3.18
N TYR A 129 -11.00 6.27 -2.63
CA TYR A 129 -10.27 6.15 -1.37
C TYR A 129 -8.79 6.54 -1.50
N THR A 130 -8.11 6.13 -2.57
CA THR A 130 -6.71 6.48 -2.80
C THR A 130 -6.51 7.97 -3.07
N GLN A 131 -7.43 8.61 -3.81
CA GLN A 131 -7.39 10.05 -4.07
C GLN A 131 -7.67 10.86 -2.79
N THR A 132 -8.68 10.44 -2.00
CA THR A 132 -9.00 11.09 -0.73
C THR A 132 -7.83 10.98 0.25
N LEU A 133 -7.21 9.80 0.35
CA LEU A 133 -6.04 9.57 1.19
C LEU A 133 -4.86 10.45 0.76
N THR A 134 -4.60 10.57 -0.54
CA THR A 134 -3.57 11.47 -1.08
C THR A 134 -3.87 12.93 -0.75
N GLN A 135 -5.14 13.34 -0.82
CA GLN A 135 -5.55 14.71 -0.50
C GLN A 135 -5.37 15.01 0.98
N GLU A 136 -5.78 14.13 1.89
CA GLU A 136 -5.61 14.29 3.34
C GLU A 136 -4.14 14.45 3.72
N LEU A 137 -3.25 13.62 3.17
CA LEU A 137 -1.81 13.71 3.40
C LEU A 137 -1.19 15.00 2.85
N ARG A 138 -1.71 15.52 1.73
CA ARG A 138 -1.24 16.79 1.16
C ARG A 138 -1.71 18.00 1.95
N GLU A 139 -2.98 18.02 2.38
CA GLU A 139 -3.59 19.16 3.04
C GLU A 139 -3.31 19.19 4.54
N LYS A 140 -3.12 18.02 5.16
CA LYS A 140 -2.82 17.85 6.61
C LYS A 140 -3.73 18.69 7.52
N LYS A 141 -5.05 18.69 7.20
CA LYS A 141 -6.06 19.36 8.03
C LYS A 141 -6.20 18.66 9.39
N GLU A 142 -6.92 19.30 10.31
CA GLU A 142 -7.21 18.71 11.61
C GLU A 142 -7.77 17.28 11.47
N ASN A 143 -7.30 16.33 12.27
CA ASN A 143 -7.66 14.91 12.26
C ASN A 143 -7.23 14.10 11.01
N TYR A 144 -6.40 14.64 10.10
CA TYR A 144 -6.00 13.93 8.88
C TYR A 144 -5.40 12.55 9.14
N ILE A 145 -4.61 12.37 10.21
CA ILE A 145 -4.02 11.07 10.58
C ILE A 145 -5.10 10.02 10.81
N ASN A 146 -6.14 10.37 11.59
CA ASN A 146 -7.24 9.45 11.87
C ASN A 146 -8.07 9.15 10.61
N ILE A 147 -8.25 10.15 9.74
CA ILE A 147 -8.95 9.98 8.46
C ILE A 147 -8.15 9.07 7.55
N CYS A 148 -6.83 9.27 7.42
CA CYS A 148 -5.95 8.40 6.64
C CYS A 148 -5.99 6.96 7.14
N GLN A 149 -5.93 6.75 8.46
CA GLN A 149 -6.00 5.41 9.04
C GLN A 149 -7.33 4.72 8.72
N ASN A 150 -8.46 5.42 8.87
CA ASN A 150 -9.77 4.87 8.55
C ASN A 150 -9.91 4.53 7.05
N LEU A 151 -9.40 5.38 6.16
CA LEU A 151 -9.39 5.14 4.71
C LEU A 151 -8.52 3.94 4.34
N LEU A 152 -7.36 3.80 4.99
CA LEU A 152 -6.48 2.65 4.82
C LEU A 152 -7.18 1.35 5.24
N GLU A 153 -7.81 1.32 6.41
CA GLU A 153 -8.54 0.16 6.90
C GLU A 153 -9.67 -0.26 5.93
N ILE A 154 -10.40 0.72 5.37
CA ILE A 154 -11.41 0.45 4.33
C ILE A 154 -10.78 -0.16 3.08
N LEU A 155 -9.65 0.39 2.60
CA LEU A 155 -8.95 -0.14 1.42
C LEU A 155 -8.50 -1.59 1.64
N ILE A 156 -7.94 -1.91 2.80
CA ILE A 156 -7.50 -3.28 3.12
C ILE A 156 -8.69 -4.24 3.17
N GLN A 157 -9.82 -3.84 3.74
CA GLN A 157 -11.04 -4.65 3.75
C GLN A 157 -11.62 -4.86 2.35
N LEU A 158 -11.53 -3.86 1.46
CA LEU A 158 -11.92 -4.00 0.05
C LEU A 158 -10.99 -4.99 -0.68
N VAL A 159 -9.70 -4.96 -0.40
CA VAL A 159 -8.72 -5.91 -0.94
C VAL A 159 -9.05 -7.33 -0.47
N ASP A 160 -9.23 -7.55 0.82
CA ASP A 160 -9.59 -8.85 1.40
C ASP A 160 -10.88 -9.42 0.78
N ARG A 161 -11.91 -8.57 0.63
CA ARG A 161 -13.20 -8.98 0.04
C ARG A 161 -13.12 -9.38 -1.42
N ASN A 162 -12.24 -8.75 -2.20
CA ASN A 162 -12.23 -8.84 -3.66
C ASN A 162 -11.02 -9.61 -4.22
N THR A 163 -10.16 -10.14 -3.37
CA THR A 163 -8.97 -10.89 -3.79
C THR A 163 -8.90 -12.26 -3.10
N ILE A 164 -7.97 -13.08 -3.55
CA ILE A 164 -7.62 -14.35 -2.88
C ILE A 164 -6.60 -14.16 -1.76
N ALA A 165 -6.11 -12.94 -1.57
CA ALA A 165 -5.10 -12.59 -0.59
C ALA A 165 -5.77 -12.17 0.71
N THR A 166 -5.52 -12.89 1.79
CA THR A 166 -6.00 -12.57 3.12
C THR A 166 -4.93 -11.77 3.87
N PRO A 167 -5.28 -10.60 4.44
CA PRO A 167 -4.36 -9.83 5.26
C PRO A 167 -3.90 -10.60 6.50
N ASP A 168 -2.60 -10.57 6.78
CA ASP A 168 -1.99 -11.10 8.00
C ASP A 168 -1.27 -9.96 8.73
N PHE A 169 -1.75 -9.63 9.93
CA PHE A 169 -1.25 -8.54 10.77
C PHE A 169 -0.22 -9.00 11.81
N SER A 170 0.18 -10.26 11.80
CA SER A 170 1.10 -10.84 12.78
C SER A 170 2.58 -10.46 12.56
N THR A 171 2.89 -9.78 11.46
CA THR A 171 4.25 -9.56 10.97
C THR A 171 4.86 -8.21 11.38
N THR A 172 4.38 -7.58 12.45
CA THR A 172 5.00 -6.36 12.99
C THR A 172 6.37 -6.68 13.60
N ASP A 173 7.35 -6.87 12.76
CA ASP A 173 8.72 -6.96 13.23
C ASP A 173 9.20 -5.56 13.66
N LYS A 174 9.69 -5.45 14.91
CA LYS A 174 10.22 -4.21 15.47
C LYS A 174 11.36 -3.65 14.60
N LEU A 175 12.13 -4.55 14.00
CA LEU A 175 13.21 -4.23 13.07
C LEU A 175 12.70 -3.51 11.81
N SER A 176 11.56 -3.91 11.28
CA SER A 176 10.92 -3.28 10.12
C SER A 176 10.55 -1.81 10.36
N ARG A 177 10.15 -1.45 11.58
CA ARG A 177 9.84 -0.05 11.95
C ARG A 177 11.09 0.82 11.97
N GLU A 178 12.17 0.27 12.48
CA GLU A 178 13.46 0.99 12.61
C GLU A 178 14.12 1.19 11.24
N CYS A 179 14.11 0.17 10.39
CA CYS A 179 14.61 0.28 9.03
C CYS A 179 13.82 1.31 8.21
N HIS A 180 12.49 1.30 8.30
CA HIS A 180 11.67 2.26 7.57
C HIS A 180 11.90 3.71 8.02
N PHE A 181 12.05 3.96 9.32
CA PHE A 181 12.41 5.29 9.81
C PHE A 181 13.74 5.77 9.21
N ILE A 182 14.74 4.88 9.15
CA ILE A 182 16.04 5.20 8.55
C ILE A 182 15.89 5.50 7.05
N GLU A 183 15.17 4.68 6.31
CA GLU A 183 14.90 4.91 4.88
C GLU A 183 14.22 6.25 4.64
N GLN A 184 13.14 6.53 5.35
CA GLN A 184 12.42 7.79 5.23
C GLN A 184 13.31 8.99 5.58
N TYR A 185 14.09 8.91 6.65
CA TYR A 185 15.03 9.95 7.04
C TYR A 185 16.08 10.20 5.96
N LEU A 186 16.64 9.14 5.38
CA LEU A 186 17.60 9.25 4.28
C LEU A 186 16.99 9.90 3.04
N ASP A 187 15.76 9.53 2.69
CA ASP A 187 15.04 10.10 1.54
C ASP A 187 14.69 11.59 1.73
N GLU A 188 14.34 11.99 2.95
CA GLU A 188 14.03 13.39 3.26
C GLU A 188 15.29 14.28 3.34
N HIS A 189 16.45 13.70 3.70
CA HIS A 189 17.70 14.44 3.98
C HIS A 189 18.84 14.05 3.03
N PHE A 190 18.57 13.40 1.89
CA PHE A 190 19.60 12.89 0.97
C PHE A 190 20.60 13.94 0.46
N ALA A 191 20.25 15.23 0.51
CA ALA A 191 21.10 16.37 0.12
C ALA A 191 21.94 16.93 1.28
N GLU A 192 21.80 16.39 2.49
CA GLU A 192 22.47 16.85 3.71
C GLU A 192 23.59 15.89 4.13
N GLU A 193 24.48 16.35 4.98
CA GLU A 193 25.50 15.49 5.56
C GLU A 193 24.90 14.69 6.72
N ILE A 194 24.59 13.42 6.45
CA ILE A 194 23.93 12.52 7.41
C ILE A 194 24.97 11.74 8.21
N ASN A 195 24.85 11.75 9.53
CA ASN A 195 25.65 10.93 10.42
C ASN A 195 24.76 10.24 11.47
N LEU A 196 25.33 9.28 12.21
CA LEU A 196 24.59 8.50 13.19
C LEU A 196 24.05 9.33 14.36
N ASP A 197 24.70 10.44 14.70
CA ASP A 197 24.28 11.30 15.80
C ASP A 197 23.02 12.11 15.39
N THR A 198 23.00 12.68 14.17
CA THR A 198 21.82 13.39 13.64
C THR A 198 20.62 12.46 13.51
N LEU A 199 20.81 11.24 13.03
CA LEU A 199 19.76 10.22 12.92
C LEU A 199 19.21 9.81 14.31
N SER A 200 20.06 9.74 15.32
CA SER A 200 19.65 9.37 16.69
C SER A 200 18.92 10.49 17.43
N GLU A 201 19.25 11.75 17.14
CA GLU A 201 18.61 12.92 17.74
C GLU A 201 17.20 13.11 17.20
N ASP A 202 17.00 12.96 15.89
CA ASP A 202 15.69 13.09 15.26
C ASP A 202 14.72 12.00 15.72
N ARG A 203 15.21 10.77 15.92
CA ARG A 203 14.42 9.67 16.50
C ARG A 203 13.89 9.98 17.91
N LYS A 204 14.60 10.75 18.73
CA LYS A 204 14.19 11.13 20.08
C LYS A 204 13.10 12.21 20.07
N SER A 205 12.98 12.96 18.99
CA SER A 205 11.96 14.02 18.85
C SER A 205 10.60 13.49 18.37
N VAL A 206 10.52 12.24 17.92
CA VAL A 206 9.33 11.59 17.35
C VAL A 206 8.63 10.62 18.32
N VAL A 207 9.17 10.43 19.54
CA VAL A 207 8.59 9.56 20.58
C VAL A 207 7.78 10.36 21.59
#